data_bfcb8acbcd6af54522fe85f3c59bd6d7
#
_entry.id   bfcb8acbcd6af54522fe85f3c59bd6d7
#
_cell.length_a   1.000
_cell.length_b   1.000
_cell.length_c   1.000
_cell.angle_alpha   90.00
_cell.angle_beta   90.00
_cell.angle_gamma   90.00
#
_symmetry.space_group_name_H-M   'P 1'
#
loop_
_entity.id
_entity.type
_entity.pdbx_description
1 polymer ?
#
loop_
_entity_poly.entity_id
_entity_poly.type
_entity_poly.pdbx_seq_one_letter_code
_entity_poly.pdbx_strand_id
1 'polypeptide(L)'
;MIDNILFDDWQTRNDDALKQRRGAYTFCLICLSILFLCSGVGAFFELALIAPLVLSCIALIAVLLEWKKVKNNHLVIKSNRLEITNRFNQTKIYKIHIDELTLDLRPSFNKRSGGILMKFYDSKGNLFCKYEDMLNKTAPWGFEKTNWERSIEGLGIEIIDASGIIKN
;
A
#
# COMPACT_ATOMS: atom_id res chain seq x y z
N MET A 1 28.70 7.79 9.02
CA MET A 1 28.12 6.41 9.04
C MET A 1 27.27 6.30 7.79
N ILE A 2 27.59 5.37 6.89
CA ILE A 2 26.78 5.12 5.69
C ILE A 2 25.55 4.36 6.18
N ASP A 3 24.38 4.99 6.08
CA ASP A 3 23.11 4.33 6.41
C ASP A 3 22.82 3.24 5.37
N ASN A 4 23.12 2.00 5.70
CA ASN A 4 22.82 0.88 4.82
C ASN A 4 21.31 0.72 4.69
N ILE A 5 20.81 0.77 3.46
CA ILE A 5 19.44 0.38 3.12
C ILE A 5 19.37 -1.14 3.23
N LEU A 6 18.51 -1.63 4.09
CA LEU A 6 18.29 -3.06 4.32
C LEU A 6 17.08 -3.56 3.52
N PHE A 7 16.07 -2.70 3.37
CA PHE A 7 14.87 -3.01 2.61
C PHE A 7 14.31 -1.74 1.96
N ASP A 8 13.88 -1.86 0.73
CA ASP A 8 13.21 -0.82 -0.05
C ASP A 8 12.08 -1.50 -0.85
N ASP A 9 10.83 -1.18 -0.50
CA ASP A 9 9.67 -1.81 -1.13
C ASP A 9 9.53 -1.46 -2.62
N TRP A 10 10.13 -0.36 -3.07
CA TRP A 10 10.15 -0.01 -4.48
C TRP A 10 11.10 -0.88 -5.30
N GLN A 11 12.19 -1.37 -4.72
CA GLN A 11 13.11 -2.29 -5.39
C GLN A 11 12.50 -3.70 -5.54
N THR A 12 11.62 -4.08 -4.63
CA THR A 12 10.92 -5.37 -4.67
C THR A 12 9.57 -5.30 -5.39
N ARG A 13 9.20 -4.12 -5.88
CA ARG A 13 7.90 -3.83 -6.46
C ARG A 13 7.63 -4.68 -7.70
N ASN A 14 6.44 -5.26 -7.73
CA ASN A 14 5.96 -5.99 -8.90
C ASN A 14 5.45 -5.00 -9.97
N ASP A 15 6.27 -4.75 -10.98
CA ASP A 15 5.98 -3.79 -12.07
C ASP A 15 4.74 -4.15 -12.87
N ASP A 16 4.46 -5.43 -13.07
CA ASP A 16 3.28 -5.88 -13.81
C ASP A 16 2.00 -5.61 -13.00
N ALA A 17 2.03 -5.87 -11.69
CA ALA A 17 0.95 -5.51 -10.80
C ALA A 17 0.73 -3.99 -10.77
N LEU A 18 1.80 -3.21 -10.80
CA LEU A 18 1.73 -1.75 -10.87
C LEU A 18 1.09 -1.26 -12.18
N LYS A 19 1.52 -1.82 -13.33
CA LYS A 19 0.94 -1.50 -14.65
C LYS A 19 -0.53 -1.86 -14.71
N GLN A 20 -0.90 -3.06 -14.25
CA GLN A 20 -2.29 -3.52 -14.22
C GLN A 20 -3.17 -2.60 -13.36
N ARG A 21 -2.71 -2.22 -12.17
CA ARG A 21 -3.45 -1.31 -11.30
C ARG A 21 -3.56 0.10 -11.88
N ARG A 22 -2.47 0.63 -12.45
CA ARG A 22 -2.52 1.92 -13.14
C ARG A 22 -3.56 1.91 -14.26
N GLY A 23 -3.58 0.86 -15.08
CA GLY A 23 -4.58 0.69 -16.14
C GLY A 23 -6.01 0.68 -15.59
N ALA A 24 -6.27 -0.11 -14.54
CA ALA A 24 -7.57 -0.18 -13.89
C ALA A 24 -8.03 1.17 -13.32
N TYR A 25 -7.15 1.87 -12.59
CA TYR A 25 -7.49 3.21 -12.05
C TYR A 25 -7.72 4.23 -13.16
N THR A 26 -6.90 4.24 -14.22
CA THR A 26 -7.10 5.14 -15.36
C THR A 26 -8.43 4.88 -16.02
N PHE A 27 -8.79 3.61 -16.25
CA PHE A 27 -10.09 3.24 -16.80
C PHE A 27 -11.25 3.70 -15.91
N CYS A 28 -11.17 3.43 -14.60
CA CYS A 28 -12.18 3.89 -13.63
C CYS A 28 -12.32 5.42 -13.63
N LEU A 29 -11.21 6.16 -13.69
CA LEU A 29 -11.23 7.63 -13.75
C LEU A 29 -11.91 8.13 -15.00
N ILE A 30 -11.65 7.52 -16.17
CA ILE A 30 -12.31 7.90 -17.43
C ILE A 30 -13.81 7.65 -17.33
N CYS A 31 -14.24 6.44 -16.91
CA CYS A 31 -15.66 6.10 -16.78
C CYS A 31 -16.38 7.03 -15.79
N LEU A 32 -15.78 7.30 -14.62
CA LEU A 32 -16.36 8.17 -13.61
C LEU A 32 -16.41 9.63 -14.07
N SER A 33 -15.42 10.09 -14.85
CA SER A 33 -15.42 11.44 -15.41
C SER A 33 -16.53 11.62 -16.45
N ILE A 34 -16.77 10.62 -17.31
CA ILE A 34 -17.88 10.63 -18.26
C ILE A 34 -19.21 10.66 -17.50
N LEU A 35 -19.36 9.82 -16.48
CA LEU A 35 -20.56 9.74 -15.66
C LEU A 35 -20.85 11.07 -14.95
N PHE A 36 -19.80 11.71 -14.41
CA PHE A 36 -19.86 13.03 -13.78
C PHE A 36 -20.34 14.11 -14.77
N LEU A 37 -19.76 14.14 -15.98
CA LEU A 37 -20.13 15.09 -17.00
C LEU A 37 -21.57 14.90 -17.46
N CYS A 38 -21.99 13.66 -17.73
CA CYS A 38 -23.38 13.36 -18.12
C CYS A 38 -24.36 13.72 -17.01
N SER A 39 -24.07 13.42 -15.75
CA SER A 39 -24.93 13.77 -14.61
C SER A 39 -24.95 15.27 -14.37
N GLY A 40 -23.83 15.98 -14.60
CA GLY A 40 -23.75 17.43 -14.45
C GLY A 40 -24.62 18.16 -15.48
N VAL A 41 -24.54 17.77 -16.76
CA VAL A 41 -25.39 18.33 -17.82
C VAL A 41 -26.86 18.01 -17.53
N GLY A 42 -27.18 16.78 -17.12
CA GLY A 42 -28.57 16.40 -16.82
C GLY A 42 -29.13 17.11 -15.58
N ALA A 43 -28.31 17.40 -14.58
CA ALA A 43 -28.76 18.10 -13.36
C ALA A 43 -29.24 19.53 -13.60
N PHE A 44 -28.86 20.15 -14.71
CA PHE A 44 -29.43 21.44 -15.16
C PHE A 44 -30.88 21.30 -15.64
N PHE A 45 -31.28 20.10 -16.05
CA PHE A 45 -32.61 19.85 -16.60
C PHE A 45 -33.53 19.12 -15.61
N GLU A 46 -32.95 18.28 -14.71
CA GLU A 46 -33.72 17.49 -13.76
C GLU A 46 -33.03 17.40 -12.39
N LEU A 47 -33.73 17.80 -11.34
CA LEU A 47 -33.26 17.69 -9.94
C LEU A 47 -32.90 16.25 -9.53
N ALA A 48 -33.54 15.24 -10.12
CA ALA A 48 -33.29 13.84 -9.84
C ALA A 48 -31.85 13.40 -10.16
N LEU A 49 -31.10 14.13 -11.00
CA LEU A 49 -29.74 13.82 -11.39
C LEU A 49 -28.67 14.38 -10.44
N ILE A 50 -29.07 15.14 -9.41
CA ILE A 50 -28.13 15.66 -8.38
C ILE A 50 -27.53 14.50 -7.55
N ALA A 51 -28.32 13.49 -7.20
CA ALA A 51 -27.84 12.36 -6.43
C ALA A 51 -26.74 11.56 -7.15
N PRO A 52 -26.89 11.12 -8.42
CA PRO A 52 -25.81 10.47 -9.16
C PRO A 52 -24.59 11.40 -9.39
N LEU A 53 -24.77 12.70 -9.50
CA LEU A 53 -23.67 13.67 -9.58
C LEU A 53 -22.81 13.66 -8.31
N VAL A 54 -23.44 13.74 -7.14
CA VAL A 54 -22.75 13.70 -5.84
C VAL A 54 -22.03 12.37 -5.65
N LEU A 55 -22.69 11.24 -5.95
CA LEU A 55 -22.09 9.92 -5.84
C LEU A 55 -20.88 9.74 -6.75
N SER A 56 -20.94 10.23 -7.99
CA SER A 56 -19.81 10.17 -8.92
C SER A 56 -18.63 11.04 -8.45
N CYS A 57 -18.90 12.19 -7.84
CA CYS A 57 -17.88 13.03 -7.21
C CYS A 57 -17.15 12.31 -6.08
N ILE A 58 -17.89 11.69 -5.16
CA ILE A 58 -17.35 10.93 -4.04
C ILE A 58 -16.49 9.76 -4.57
N ALA A 59 -17.00 9.03 -5.55
CA ALA A 59 -16.29 7.91 -6.17
C ALA A 59 -14.99 8.36 -6.86
N LEU A 60 -15.00 9.48 -7.59
CA LEU A 60 -13.81 10.07 -8.20
C LEU A 60 -12.74 10.41 -7.16
N ILE A 61 -13.13 11.07 -6.06
CA ILE A 61 -12.21 11.41 -4.97
C ILE A 61 -11.62 10.14 -4.36
N ALA A 62 -12.43 9.13 -4.10
CA ALA A 62 -11.97 7.86 -3.54
C ALA A 62 -10.94 7.16 -4.45
N VAL A 63 -11.21 7.07 -5.76
CA VAL A 63 -10.29 6.47 -6.73
C VAL A 63 -8.99 7.27 -6.83
N LEU A 64 -9.05 8.60 -6.82
CA LEU A 64 -7.86 9.45 -6.84
C LEU A 64 -6.99 9.28 -5.58
N LEU A 65 -7.61 9.14 -4.42
CA LEU A 65 -6.89 8.90 -3.16
C LEU A 65 -6.20 7.53 -3.15
N GLU A 66 -6.87 6.50 -3.65
CA GLU A 66 -6.27 5.16 -3.77
C GLU A 66 -5.14 5.15 -4.82
N TRP A 67 -5.32 5.83 -5.95
CA TRP A 67 -4.24 5.96 -6.94
C TRP A 67 -3.01 6.66 -6.37
N LYS A 68 -3.20 7.79 -5.64
CA LYS A 68 -2.09 8.46 -4.95
C LYS A 68 -1.40 7.54 -3.94
N LYS A 69 -2.15 6.70 -3.23
CA LYS A 69 -1.61 5.71 -2.30
C LYS A 69 -0.69 4.72 -3.03
N VAL A 70 -1.15 4.13 -4.14
CA VAL A 70 -0.36 3.18 -4.94
C VAL A 70 0.89 3.84 -5.54
N LYS A 71 0.81 5.12 -5.91
CA LYS A 71 1.92 5.84 -6.54
C LYS A 71 2.98 6.29 -5.55
N ASN A 72 2.57 6.78 -4.38
CA ASN A 72 3.43 7.54 -3.49
C ASN A 72 3.84 6.78 -2.22
N ASN A 73 3.08 5.75 -1.79
CA ASN A 73 3.46 4.99 -0.62
C ASN A 73 4.82 4.33 -0.85
N HIS A 74 5.71 4.51 0.10
CA HIS A 74 7.08 4.01 0.05
C HIS A 74 7.57 3.68 1.44
N LEU A 75 8.18 2.52 1.61
CA LEU A 75 8.79 2.05 2.84
C LEU A 75 10.27 1.77 2.61
N VAL A 76 11.11 2.42 3.40
CA VAL A 76 12.56 2.15 3.44
C VAL A 76 12.96 1.80 4.85
N ILE A 77 13.60 0.66 5.03
CA ILE A 77 14.16 0.21 6.31
C ILE A 77 15.68 0.32 6.23
N LYS A 78 16.26 1.05 7.15
CA LYS A 78 17.71 1.21 7.31
C LYS A 78 18.12 0.68 8.67
N SER A 79 19.41 0.45 8.87
CA SER A 79 19.92 -0.12 10.13
C SER A 79 19.52 0.66 11.39
N ASN A 80 19.33 1.97 11.29
CA ASN A 80 19.08 2.86 12.42
C ASN A 80 17.80 3.70 12.30
N ARG A 81 17.01 3.51 11.24
CA ARG A 81 15.76 4.25 11.03
C ARG A 81 14.84 3.57 10.04
N LEU A 82 13.55 3.88 10.20
CA LEU A 82 12.47 3.52 9.31
C LEU A 82 11.90 4.76 8.67
N GLU A 83 11.77 4.77 7.35
CA GLU A 83 11.21 5.89 6.59
C GLU A 83 9.92 5.44 5.89
N ILE A 84 8.82 6.12 6.18
CA ILE A 84 7.51 5.83 5.56
C ILE A 84 7.01 7.08 4.85
N THR A 85 6.83 6.96 3.55
CA THR A 85 6.19 8.00 2.72
C THR A 85 4.73 7.64 2.51
N ASN A 86 3.85 8.59 2.77
CA ASN A 86 2.41 8.41 2.63
C ASN A 86 1.89 8.83 1.23
N ARG A 87 0.58 8.62 0.98
CA ARG A 87 -0.09 8.99 -0.27
C ARG A 87 0.04 10.48 -0.66
N PHE A 88 0.35 11.36 0.28
CA PHE A 88 0.55 12.79 0.03
C PHE A 88 2.02 13.16 -0.20
N ASN A 89 2.89 12.16 -0.40
CA ASN A 89 4.33 12.32 -0.56
C ASN A 89 5.02 12.96 0.65
N GLN A 90 4.48 12.73 1.84
CA GLN A 90 5.07 13.16 3.09
C GLN A 90 5.82 12.00 3.72
N THR A 91 7.11 12.17 3.96
CA THR A 91 7.96 11.15 4.58
C THR A 91 8.06 11.38 6.08
N LYS A 92 7.72 10.34 6.83
CA LYS A 92 7.91 10.29 8.28
C LYS A 92 9.09 9.39 8.59
N ILE A 93 10.05 9.94 9.35
CA ILE A 93 11.27 9.21 9.73
C ILE A 93 11.15 8.83 11.20
N TYR A 94 11.34 7.54 11.48
CA TYR A 94 11.36 6.98 12.80
C TYR A 94 12.78 6.50 13.11
N LYS A 95 13.39 7.05 14.15
CA LYS A 95 14.72 6.65 14.63
C LYS A 95 14.56 5.43 15.54
N ILE A 96 14.93 4.27 15.04
CA ILE A 96 14.90 3.02 15.78
C ILE A 96 15.90 2.07 15.15
N HIS A 97 16.63 1.31 15.96
CA HIS A 97 17.50 0.25 15.48
C HIS A 97 16.67 -0.95 15.01
N ILE A 98 17.12 -1.58 13.93
CA ILE A 98 16.40 -2.72 13.36
C ILE A 98 16.29 -3.88 14.34
N ASP A 99 17.31 -4.10 15.17
CA ASP A 99 17.35 -5.16 16.18
C ASP A 99 16.31 -4.98 17.31
N GLU A 100 15.73 -3.78 17.41
CA GLU A 100 14.68 -3.44 18.38
C GLU A 100 13.27 -3.53 17.78
N LEU A 101 13.18 -3.93 16.51
CA LEU A 101 11.90 -4.01 15.79
C LEU A 101 11.37 -5.44 15.75
N THR A 102 10.08 -5.56 16.00
CA THR A 102 9.30 -6.76 15.68
C THR A 102 8.30 -6.43 14.58
N LEU A 103 8.20 -7.27 13.56
CA LEU A 103 7.33 -7.09 12.40
C LEU A 103 6.18 -8.09 12.43
N ASP A 104 4.95 -7.60 12.52
CA ASP A 104 3.71 -8.39 12.35
C ASP A 104 3.18 -8.21 10.92
N LEU A 105 3.11 -9.29 10.18
CA LEU A 105 2.62 -9.33 8.81
C LEU A 105 1.19 -9.89 8.77
N ARG A 106 0.30 -9.16 8.15
CA ARG A 106 -1.09 -9.59 7.96
C ARG A 106 -1.58 -9.28 6.56
N PRO A 107 -2.47 -10.12 6.00
CA PRO A 107 -3.16 -9.74 4.77
C PRO A 107 -3.92 -8.44 5.01
N SER A 108 -3.81 -7.49 4.09
CA SER A 108 -4.62 -6.28 4.14
C SER A 108 -6.10 -6.65 4.03
N PHE A 109 -6.95 -5.90 4.71
CA PHE A 109 -8.42 -6.12 4.75
C PHE A 109 -9.04 -6.15 3.35
N ASN A 110 -8.38 -5.58 2.36
CA ASN A 110 -8.79 -5.60 0.97
C ASN A 110 -8.36 -6.93 0.31
N LYS A 111 -8.95 -8.06 0.73
CA LYS A 111 -8.66 -9.41 0.23
C LYS A 111 -8.62 -9.54 -1.30
N ARG A 112 -9.32 -8.66 -2.02
CA ARG A 112 -9.33 -8.63 -3.50
C ARG A 112 -8.06 -7.99 -4.09
N SER A 113 -7.35 -7.17 -3.34
CA SER A 113 -6.17 -6.45 -3.83
C SER A 113 -4.85 -7.15 -3.54
N GLY A 114 -4.84 -8.15 -2.66
CA GLY A 114 -3.64 -8.91 -2.31
C GLY A 114 -2.57 -8.09 -1.59
N GLY A 115 -2.95 -6.99 -0.93
CA GLY A 115 -2.03 -6.16 -0.18
C GLY A 115 -1.62 -6.78 1.17
N ILE A 116 -0.53 -6.31 1.72
CA ILE A 116 0.04 -6.75 2.99
C ILE A 116 0.08 -5.57 3.95
N LEU A 117 -0.44 -5.77 5.15
CA LEU A 117 -0.34 -4.82 6.25
C LEU A 117 0.85 -5.20 7.12
N MET A 118 1.83 -4.33 7.19
CA MET A 118 2.99 -4.43 8.08
C MET A 118 2.75 -3.58 9.31
N LYS A 119 2.92 -4.18 10.49
CA LYS A 119 2.88 -3.48 11.77
C LYS A 119 4.23 -3.65 12.44
N PHE A 120 4.84 -2.54 12.78
CA PHE A 120 6.13 -2.51 13.44
C PHE A 120 5.93 -2.20 14.92
N TYR A 121 6.51 -3.04 15.77
CA TYR A 121 6.49 -2.90 17.22
C TYR A 121 7.89 -2.62 17.74
N ASP A 122 7.99 -1.85 18.81
CA ASP A 122 9.26 -1.66 19.54
C ASP A 122 9.56 -2.84 20.46
N SER A 123 10.74 -2.87 21.06
CA SER A 123 11.19 -3.88 22.02
C SER A 123 10.30 -4.04 23.25
N LYS A 124 9.40 -3.06 23.51
CA LYS A 124 8.43 -3.11 24.61
C LYS A 124 7.06 -3.64 24.17
N GLY A 125 6.93 -4.03 22.89
CA GLY A 125 5.67 -4.50 22.31
C GLY A 125 4.67 -3.39 22.00
N ASN A 126 5.07 -2.11 21.99
CA ASN A 126 4.19 -1.03 21.60
C ASN A 126 4.16 -0.89 20.08
N LEU A 127 2.97 -0.67 19.52
CA LEU A 127 2.81 -0.42 18.10
C LEU A 127 3.45 0.92 17.73
N PHE A 128 4.49 0.85 16.94
CA PHE A 128 5.32 1.98 16.55
C PHE A 128 4.80 2.68 15.28
N CYS A 129 4.54 1.88 14.23
CA CYS A 129 3.92 2.37 13.02
C CYS A 129 3.25 1.25 12.23
N LYS A 130 2.48 1.65 11.20
CA LYS A 130 1.82 0.75 10.25
C LYS A 130 2.15 1.17 8.83
N TYR A 131 2.38 0.19 7.98
CA TYR A 131 2.54 0.39 6.54
C TYR A 131 1.69 -0.64 5.78
N GLU A 132 1.02 -0.22 4.73
CA GLU A 132 0.26 -1.09 3.86
C GLU A 132 0.89 -1.11 2.47
N ASP A 133 1.49 -2.26 2.15
CA ASP A 133 1.97 -2.54 0.81
C ASP A 133 0.82 -3.09 -0.03
N MET A 134 0.54 -2.42 -1.14
CA MET A 134 -0.57 -2.77 -2.04
C MET A 134 -0.13 -3.48 -3.32
N LEU A 135 1.15 -3.57 -3.59
CA LEU A 135 1.68 -4.03 -4.86
C LEU A 135 2.42 -5.36 -4.76
N ASN A 136 3.13 -5.56 -3.66
CA ASN A 136 3.82 -6.82 -3.43
C ASN A 136 2.83 -7.90 -3.02
N LYS A 137 3.09 -9.11 -3.46
CA LYS A 137 2.30 -10.30 -3.16
C LYS A 137 3.21 -11.37 -2.59
N THR A 138 2.66 -12.18 -1.71
CA THR A 138 3.29 -13.42 -1.29
C THR A 138 3.10 -14.49 -2.35
N ALA A 139 4.05 -15.42 -2.43
CA ALA A 139 3.91 -16.58 -3.28
C ALA A 139 2.73 -17.47 -2.80
N PRO A 140 1.98 -18.09 -3.71
CA PRO A 140 1.03 -19.12 -3.34
C PRO A 140 1.73 -20.27 -2.59
N TRP A 141 0.99 -20.96 -1.74
CA TRP A 141 1.53 -22.08 -0.98
C TRP A 141 2.15 -23.16 -1.88
N GLY A 142 3.40 -23.55 -1.59
CA GLY A 142 4.14 -24.54 -2.38
C GLY A 142 4.93 -23.98 -3.57
N PHE A 143 4.90 -22.68 -3.80
CA PHE A 143 5.72 -22.01 -4.81
C PHE A 143 6.94 -21.33 -4.20
N GLU A 144 7.92 -21.00 -5.05
CA GLU A 144 9.10 -20.25 -4.62
C GLU A 144 8.72 -18.88 -4.05
N LYS A 145 9.40 -18.50 -2.96
CA LYS A 145 9.22 -17.19 -2.33
C LYS A 145 9.50 -16.07 -3.32
N THR A 146 8.69 -15.04 -3.30
CA THR A 146 8.90 -13.83 -4.10
C THR A 146 10.15 -13.08 -3.64
N ASN A 147 10.67 -12.19 -4.47
CA ASN A 147 11.80 -11.32 -4.09
C ASN A 147 11.46 -10.50 -2.84
N TRP A 148 10.21 -10.06 -2.74
CA TRP A 148 9.72 -9.32 -1.57
C TRP A 148 9.82 -10.16 -0.29
N GLU A 149 9.35 -11.42 -0.29
CA GLU A 149 9.41 -12.32 0.86
C GLU A 149 10.86 -12.59 1.29
N ARG A 150 11.74 -12.88 0.31
CA ARG A 150 13.18 -13.08 0.58
C ARG A 150 13.82 -11.83 1.20
N SER A 151 13.46 -10.64 0.72
CA SER A 151 14.00 -9.39 1.25
C SER A 151 13.53 -9.11 2.67
N ILE A 152 12.27 -9.41 3.00
CA ILE A 152 11.74 -9.26 4.36
C ILE A 152 12.40 -10.26 5.33
N GLU A 153 12.57 -11.51 4.94
CA GLU A 153 13.26 -12.52 5.75
C GLU A 153 14.72 -12.17 5.98
N GLY A 154 15.37 -11.57 4.97
CA GLY A 154 16.76 -11.11 5.06
C GLY A 154 16.99 -9.94 6.01
N LEU A 155 15.94 -9.33 6.57
CA LEU A 155 16.07 -8.20 7.49
C LEU A 155 16.68 -8.58 8.85
N GLY A 156 16.62 -9.86 9.24
CA GLY A 156 17.10 -10.32 10.55
C GLY A 156 16.28 -9.86 11.75
N ILE A 157 15.06 -9.32 11.50
CA ILE A 157 14.12 -8.92 12.56
C ILE A 157 13.17 -10.07 12.90
N GLU A 158 12.65 -10.07 14.13
CA GLU A 158 11.62 -11.01 14.53
C GLU A 158 10.33 -10.76 13.73
N ILE A 159 9.86 -11.81 13.02
CA ILE A 159 8.64 -11.74 12.22
C ILE A 159 7.54 -12.55 12.90
N ILE A 160 6.48 -11.87 13.32
CA ILE A 160 5.26 -12.51 13.82
C ILE A 160 4.34 -12.70 12.60
N ASP A 161 4.25 -13.95 12.14
CA ASP A 161 3.35 -14.27 11.03
C ASP A 161 2.08 -14.96 11.55
N ALA A 162 1.10 -14.16 11.94
CA ALA A 162 -0.21 -14.65 12.35
C ALA A 162 -1.10 -15.10 11.17
N SER A 163 -0.65 -14.87 9.93
CA SER A 163 -1.45 -15.07 8.72
C SER A 163 -0.99 -16.22 7.84
N GLY A 164 0.18 -16.82 8.13
CA GLY A 164 0.85 -17.81 7.28
C GLY A 164 1.37 -17.20 5.97
N ILE A 165 1.64 -15.88 5.96
CA ILE A 165 2.16 -15.16 4.79
C ILE A 165 3.61 -15.59 4.53
N ILE A 166 4.42 -15.63 5.58
CA ILE A 166 5.79 -16.15 5.54
C ILE A 166 5.81 -17.41 6.39
N LYS A 167 6.17 -18.53 5.79
CA LYS A 167 6.40 -19.79 6.51
C LYS A 167 7.90 -19.99 6.62
N ASN A 168 8.38 -20.00 7.83
CA ASN A 168 9.76 -20.42 8.16
C ASN A 168 9.96 -21.89 7.85
#